data_1a65a0b75128b9b2b76cfeeb59a55b40
#
_entry.id   1a65a0b75128b9b2b76cfeeb59a55b40
#
_cell.length_a   1.000
_cell.length_b   1.000
_cell.length_c   1.000
_cell.angle_alpha   90.00
_cell.angle_beta   90.00
_cell.angle_gamma   90.00
#
_symmetry.space_group_name_H-M   'P 1'
#
loop_
_entity.id
_entity.type
_entity.pdbx_description
1 polymer ?
#
loop_
_entity_poly.entity_id
_entity_poly.type
_entity_poly.pdbx_seq_one_letter_code
_entity_poly.pdbx_strand_id
1 'polypeptide(L)'
;MKASEWVLVLAVFGASAVEMVEALTIVLAAGTSRGWRSALEGAASALAVLTAIVVLVGVPLIHYVPIDLLRVIVGALLLTLGLNWLRKAWLRASGHKALHDEDKIFAETVEELSHDGPVRPQRDAVGFAVAFKGVFLEGTEVVLIVISLGASQGRLGLAAAAAAAAALVVIVVGAIVARQLSKVPENAIKLTVGVMLSSFGIFWVGEGTGVHWPGADAFLLVLVAVFAACSALAIPWLRRSSPAQLGATT
;
A
#
# COMPACT_ATOMS: atom_id res chain seq x y z
N MET A 1 -20.30 -9.03 13.22
CA MET A 1 -19.63 -7.83 12.71
C MET A 1 -20.67 -6.94 12.03
N LYS A 2 -20.58 -5.61 12.23
CA LYS A 2 -21.44 -4.63 11.54
C LYS A 2 -20.96 -4.49 10.08
N ALA A 3 -21.82 -3.99 9.20
CA ALA A 3 -21.44 -3.76 7.80
C ALA A 3 -20.19 -2.87 7.64
N SER A 4 -20.05 -1.83 8.49
CA SER A 4 -18.87 -0.97 8.50
C SER A 4 -17.57 -1.70 8.87
N GLU A 5 -17.63 -2.71 9.75
CA GLU A 5 -16.47 -3.53 10.13
C GLU A 5 -16.02 -4.43 8.98
N TRP A 6 -16.95 -4.95 8.18
CA TRP A 6 -16.62 -5.71 6.98
C TRP A 6 -15.95 -4.83 5.91
N VAL A 7 -16.46 -3.61 5.72
CA VAL A 7 -15.85 -2.64 4.78
C VAL A 7 -14.41 -2.31 5.23
N LEU A 8 -14.21 -2.07 6.54
CA LEU A 8 -12.88 -1.85 7.10
C LEU A 8 -11.95 -3.05 6.81
N VAL A 9 -12.39 -4.27 7.14
CA VAL A 9 -11.58 -5.48 6.95
C VAL A 9 -11.21 -5.67 5.48
N LEU A 10 -12.17 -5.55 4.58
CA LEU A 10 -11.93 -5.74 3.14
C LEU A 10 -11.00 -4.66 2.56
N ALA A 11 -11.18 -3.40 2.98
CA ALA A 11 -10.34 -2.30 2.54
C ALA A 11 -8.88 -2.46 3.02
N VAL A 12 -8.70 -2.75 4.32
CA VAL A 12 -7.37 -2.95 4.90
C VAL A 12 -6.72 -4.20 4.33
N PHE A 13 -7.45 -5.32 4.25
CA PHE A 13 -6.93 -6.56 3.67
C PHE A 13 -6.48 -6.37 2.23
N GLY A 14 -7.35 -5.80 1.37
CA GLY A 14 -7.06 -5.62 -0.06
C GLY A 14 -5.86 -4.69 -0.28
N ALA A 15 -5.82 -3.56 0.42
CA ALA A 15 -4.70 -2.62 0.34
C ALA A 15 -3.40 -3.25 0.83
N SER A 16 -3.43 -3.90 2.02
CA SER A 16 -2.25 -4.56 2.58
C SER A 16 -1.76 -5.72 1.71
N ALA A 17 -2.66 -6.47 1.07
CA ALA A 17 -2.27 -7.58 0.21
C ALA A 17 -1.42 -7.12 -0.98
N VAL A 18 -1.72 -5.96 -1.57
CA VAL A 18 -0.93 -5.40 -2.67
C VAL A 18 0.50 -5.09 -2.21
N GLU A 19 0.64 -4.35 -1.11
CA GLU A 19 1.95 -3.97 -0.58
C GLU A 19 2.75 -5.20 -0.11
N MET A 20 2.07 -6.21 0.42
CA MET A 20 2.72 -7.47 0.81
C MET A 20 3.22 -8.28 -0.39
N VAL A 21 2.58 -8.19 -1.57
CA VAL A 21 3.10 -8.81 -2.81
C VAL A 21 4.41 -8.13 -3.22
N GLU A 22 4.44 -6.78 -3.23
CA GLU A 22 5.68 -6.02 -3.54
C GLU A 22 6.80 -6.37 -2.54
N ALA A 23 6.51 -6.37 -1.23
CA ALA A 23 7.47 -6.76 -0.21
C ALA A 23 7.99 -8.20 -0.40
N LEU A 24 7.09 -9.13 -0.70
CA LEU A 24 7.43 -10.54 -0.90
C LEU A 24 8.37 -10.72 -2.09
N THR A 25 8.13 -10.02 -3.21
CA THR A 25 8.98 -10.06 -4.40
C THR A 25 10.42 -9.68 -4.06
N ILE A 26 10.62 -8.62 -3.27
CA ILE A 26 11.95 -8.18 -2.83
C ILE A 26 12.61 -9.20 -1.90
N VAL A 27 11.84 -9.78 -0.96
CA VAL A 27 12.34 -10.80 -0.03
C VAL A 27 12.73 -12.08 -0.78
N LEU A 28 11.94 -12.51 -1.78
CA LEU A 28 12.25 -13.65 -2.63
C LEU A 28 13.54 -13.40 -3.43
N ALA A 29 13.71 -12.23 -4.02
CA ALA A 29 14.92 -11.86 -4.77
C ALA A 29 16.15 -11.87 -3.85
N ALA A 30 16.08 -11.25 -2.67
CA ALA A 30 17.17 -11.25 -1.70
C ALA A 30 17.47 -12.67 -1.18
N GLY A 31 16.45 -13.47 -0.89
CA GLY A 31 16.60 -14.83 -0.37
C GLY A 31 17.26 -15.78 -1.37
N THR A 32 16.85 -15.71 -2.64
CA THR A 32 17.41 -16.57 -3.70
C THR A 32 18.81 -16.14 -4.13
N SER A 33 19.14 -14.84 -4.09
CA SER A 33 20.41 -14.30 -4.57
C SER A 33 21.48 -14.23 -3.48
N ARG A 34 21.10 -13.90 -2.22
CA ARG A 34 22.03 -13.60 -1.11
C ARG A 34 21.87 -14.52 0.10
N GLY A 35 20.87 -15.41 0.09
CA GLY A 35 20.62 -16.39 1.13
C GLY A 35 19.45 -16.07 2.03
N TRP A 36 18.61 -17.09 2.22
CA TRP A 36 17.33 -17.01 2.93
C TRP A 36 17.45 -16.54 4.38
N ARG A 37 18.53 -16.93 5.07
CA ARG A 37 18.71 -16.53 6.47
C ARG A 37 18.78 -15.01 6.61
N SER A 38 19.62 -14.36 5.81
CA SER A 38 19.80 -12.91 5.85
C SER A 38 18.54 -12.16 5.40
N ALA A 39 17.88 -12.64 4.35
CA ALA A 39 16.63 -12.05 3.88
C ALA A 39 15.50 -12.17 4.93
N LEU A 40 15.33 -13.32 5.57
CA LEU A 40 14.33 -13.53 6.60
C LEU A 40 14.65 -12.75 7.89
N GLU A 41 15.92 -12.65 8.30
CA GLU A 41 16.35 -11.82 9.43
C GLU A 41 16.04 -10.33 9.14
N GLY A 42 16.30 -9.85 7.92
CA GLY A 42 15.97 -8.49 7.48
C GLY A 42 14.47 -8.22 7.50
N ALA A 43 13.69 -9.09 6.89
CA ALA A 43 12.22 -8.98 6.87
C ALA A 43 11.62 -9.02 8.27
N ALA A 44 12.06 -9.95 9.12
CA ALA A 44 11.58 -10.03 10.51
C ALA A 44 11.94 -8.80 11.34
N SER A 45 13.15 -8.24 11.13
CA SER A 45 13.56 -6.99 11.79
C SER A 45 12.69 -5.80 11.35
N ALA A 46 12.38 -5.68 10.06
CA ALA A 46 11.48 -4.65 9.55
C ALA A 46 10.08 -4.79 10.15
N LEU A 47 9.51 -6.01 10.19
CA LEU A 47 8.20 -6.26 10.79
C LEU A 47 8.18 -5.92 12.29
N ALA A 48 9.26 -6.23 13.03
CA ALA A 48 9.37 -5.86 14.44
C ALA A 48 9.35 -4.34 14.64
N VAL A 49 10.11 -3.59 13.82
CA VAL A 49 10.11 -2.12 13.85
C VAL A 49 8.73 -1.55 13.50
N LEU A 50 8.09 -2.06 12.44
CA LEU A 50 6.76 -1.62 12.03
C LEU A 50 5.70 -1.92 13.09
N THR A 51 5.75 -3.09 13.72
CA THR A 51 4.87 -3.43 14.84
C THR A 51 5.08 -2.48 16.01
N ALA A 52 6.33 -2.16 16.35
CA ALA A 52 6.63 -1.18 17.38
C ALA A 52 6.05 0.21 17.04
N ILE A 53 6.13 0.65 15.79
CA ILE A 53 5.52 1.91 15.34
C ILE A 53 3.99 1.88 15.54
N VAL A 54 3.31 0.81 15.16
CA VAL A 54 1.84 0.69 15.36
C VAL A 54 1.48 0.77 16.85
N VAL A 55 2.24 0.10 17.70
CA VAL A 55 1.97 0.09 19.14
C VAL A 55 2.32 1.44 19.79
N LEU A 56 3.49 2.00 19.48
CA LEU A 56 3.98 3.21 20.14
C LEU A 56 3.36 4.51 19.58
N VAL A 57 2.88 4.50 18.35
CA VAL A 57 2.25 5.67 17.73
C VAL A 57 0.75 5.49 17.61
N GLY A 58 0.28 4.37 17.05
CA GLY A 58 -1.15 4.14 16.80
C GLY A 58 -2.01 4.08 18.05
N VAL A 59 -1.51 3.40 19.10
CA VAL A 59 -2.29 3.29 20.38
C VAL A 59 -2.39 4.63 21.09
N PRO A 60 -1.31 5.39 21.34
CA PRO A 60 -1.42 6.73 21.93
C PRO A 60 -2.25 7.70 21.09
N LEU A 61 -2.16 7.63 19.77
CA LEU A 61 -2.92 8.49 18.87
C LEU A 61 -4.43 8.40 19.13
N ILE A 62 -4.93 7.18 19.32
CA ILE A 62 -6.36 6.94 19.59
C ILE A 62 -6.77 7.38 21.01
N HIS A 63 -5.89 7.25 22.01
CA HIS A 63 -6.25 7.45 23.42
C HIS A 63 -6.05 8.89 23.91
N TYR A 64 -5.08 9.61 23.35
CA TYR A 64 -4.66 10.91 23.88
C TYR A 64 -4.95 12.10 22.96
N VAL A 65 -5.22 11.87 21.67
CA VAL A 65 -5.48 12.95 20.71
C VAL A 65 -6.97 13.26 20.67
N PRO A 66 -7.38 14.56 20.81
CA PRO A 66 -8.78 14.97 20.61
C PRO A 66 -9.31 14.51 19.25
N ILE A 67 -10.58 14.11 19.21
CA ILE A 67 -11.18 13.47 18.03
C ILE A 67 -11.08 14.33 16.77
N ASP A 68 -11.25 15.64 16.87
CA ASP A 68 -11.20 16.53 15.72
C ASP A 68 -9.78 16.65 15.16
N LEU A 69 -8.77 16.76 16.04
CA LEU A 69 -7.37 16.76 15.62
C LEU A 69 -6.98 15.38 15.06
N LEU A 70 -7.48 14.30 15.65
CA LEU A 70 -7.28 12.94 15.14
C LEU A 70 -7.83 12.80 13.70
N ARG A 71 -9.04 13.30 13.45
CA ARG A 71 -9.66 13.31 12.12
C ARG A 71 -8.83 14.08 11.10
N VAL A 72 -8.29 15.24 11.47
CA VAL A 72 -7.42 16.03 10.58
C VAL A 72 -6.13 15.27 10.27
N ILE A 73 -5.46 14.73 11.29
CA ILE A 73 -4.19 14.00 11.10
C ILE A 73 -4.41 12.77 10.22
N VAL A 74 -5.36 11.94 10.61
CA VAL A 74 -5.68 10.69 9.90
C VAL A 74 -6.19 10.99 8.49
N GLY A 75 -7.07 11.96 8.34
CA GLY A 75 -7.59 12.38 7.04
C GLY A 75 -6.49 12.90 6.11
N ALA A 76 -5.54 13.68 6.62
CA ALA A 76 -4.39 14.17 5.84
C ALA A 76 -3.46 13.02 5.40
N LEU A 77 -3.20 12.03 6.27
CA LEU A 77 -2.41 10.85 5.92
C LEU A 77 -3.10 10.02 4.83
N LEU A 78 -4.41 9.75 4.99
CA LEU A 78 -5.20 9.02 3.99
C LEU A 78 -5.25 9.75 2.65
N LEU A 79 -5.46 11.06 2.68
CA LEU A 79 -5.51 11.86 1.46
C LEU A 79 -4.17 11.82 0.73
N THR A 80 -3.06 11.98 1.46
CA THR A 80 -1.72 11.92 0.88
C THR A 80 -1.43 10.56 0.25
N LEU A 81 -1.73 9.48 0.98
CA LEU A 81 -1.53 8.12 0.49
C LEU A 81 -2.46 7.82 -0.71
N GLY A 82 -3.74 8.16 -0.60
CA GLY A 82 -4.73 7.96 -1.66
C GLY A 82 -4.38 8.70 -2.95
N LEU A 83 -3.99 9.97 -2.86
CA LEU A 83 -3.56 10.76 -4.02
C LEU A 83 -2.28 10.20 -4.66
N ASN A 84 -1.33 9.70 -3.87
CA ASN A 84 -0.15 9.02 -4.40
C ASN A 84 -0.51 7.76 -5.18
N TRP A 85 -1.41 6.94 -4.67
CA TRP A 85 -1.88 5.75 -5.35
C TRP A 85 -2.68 6.09 -6.61
N LEU A 86 -3.58 7.07 -6.56
CA LEU A 86 -4.30 7.57 -7.74
C LEU A 86 -3.34 8.05 -8.82
N ARG A 87 -2.35 8.87 -8.45
CA ARG A 87 -1.34 9.35 -9.39
C ARG A 87 -0.59 8.19 -10.06
N LYS A 88 -0.11 7.22 -9.27
CA LYS A 88 0.58 6.03 -9.80
C LYS A 88 -0.36 5.26 -10.75
N ALA A 89 -1.61 5.01 -10.34
CA ALA A 89 -2.59 4.26 -11.12
C ALA A 89 -2.98 4.97 -12.43
N TRP A 90 -3.17 6.31 -12.41
CA TRP A 90 -3.47 7.09 -13.61
C TRP A 90 -2.33 7.09 -14.62
N LEU A 91 -1.08 7.28 -14.15
CA LEU A 91 0.10 7.27 -15.03
C LEU A 91 0.32 5.90 -15.67
N ARG A 92 0.09 4.82 -14.92
CA ARG A 92 0.17 3.45 -15.46
C ARG A 92 -0.98 3.16 -16.43
N ALA A 93 -2.22 3.49 -16.06
CA ALA A 93 -3.40 3.26 -16.90
C ALA A 93 -3.40 4.09 -18.19
N SER A 94 -2.71 5.24 -18.20
CA SER A 94 -2.58 6.11 -19.38
C SER A 94 -1.36 5.80 -20.25
N GLY A 95 -0.49 4.89 -19.85
CA GLY A 95 0.73 4.53 -20.61
C GLY A 95 1.92 5.47 -20.41
N HIS A 96 1.84 6.47 -19.50
CA HIS A 96 2.97 7.34 -19.16
C HIS A 96 3.98 6.66 -18.24
N LYS A 97 3.58 5.60 -17.54
CA LYS A 97 4.44 4.78 -16.71
C LYS A 97 4.17 3.31 -17.04
N ALA A 98 5.23 2.49 -17.06
CA ALA A 98 5.09 1.04 -17.23
C ALA A 98 4.13 0.47 -16.16
N LEU A 99 3.35 -0.54 -16.55
CA LEU A 99 2.60 -1.32 -15.58
C LEU A 99 3.57 -1.94 -14.58
N HIS A 100 3.11 -2.09 -13.36
CA HIS A 100 3.88 -2.82 -12.35
C HIS A 100 3.99 -4.28 -12.78
N ASP A 101 5.20 -4.80 -12.82
CA ASP A 101 5.52 -6.16 -13.26
C ASP A 101 6.46 -6.77 -12.22
N GLU A 102 5.90 -7.62 -11.37
CA GLU A 102 6.62 -8.27 -10.28
C GLU A 102 7.74 -9.17 -10.81
N ASP A 103 7.54 -9.84 -11.95
CA ASP A 103 8.55 -10.71 -12.54
C ASP A 103 9.77 -9.88 -13.01
N LYS A 104 9.51 -8.69 -13.57
CA LYS A 104 10.55 -7.74 -13.98
C LYS A 104 11.31 -7.19 -12.76
N ILE A 105 10.60 -6.76 -11.73
CA ILE A 105 11.19 -6.24 -10.48
C ILE A 105 12.05 -7.32 -9.81
N PHE A 106 11.53 -8.55 -9.76
CA PHE A 106 12.30 -9.68 -9.25
C PHE A 106 13.60 -9.87 -10.02
N ALA A 107 13.53 -9.90 -11.37
CA ALA A 107 14.69 -10.10 -12.23
C ALA A 107 15.71 -8.95 -12.08
N GLU A 108 15.27 -7.70 -12.10
CA GLU A 108 16.12 -6.51 -11.90
C GLU A 108 16.79 -6.53 -10.52
N THR A 109 16.05 -6.87 -9.45
CA THR A 109 16.60 -6.95 -8.10
C THR A 109 17.63 -8.09 -7.99
N VAL A 110 17.36 -9.24 -8.61
CA VAL A 110 18.34 -10.36 -8.65
C VAL A 110 19.61 -9.96 -9.41
N GLU A 111 19.48 -9.25 -10.54
CA GLU A 111 20.61 -8.74 -11.33
C GLU A 111 21.43 -7.74 -10.52
N GLU A 112 20.81 -6.73 -9.92
CA GLU A 112 21.49 -5.77 -9.03
C GLU A 112 22.25 -6.48 -7.92
N LEU A 113 21.60 -7.40 -7.22
CA LEU A 113 22.21 -8.15 -6.13
C LEU A 113 23.38 -9.03 -6.59
N SER A 114 23.41 -9.48 -7.83
CA SER A 114 24.53 -10.29 -8.37
C SER A 114 25.80 -9.49 -8.53
N HIS A 115 25.70 -8.16 -8.71
CA HIS A 115 26.84 -7.25 -8.89
C HIS A 115 27.46 -6.77 -7.56
N ASP A 116 26.79 -6.95 -6.43
CA ASP A 116 27.20 -6.43 -5.11
C ASP A 116 28.31 -7.25 -4.40
N GLY A 117 29.16 -7.94 -5.15
CA GLY A 117 30.30 -8.68 -4.64
C GLY A 117 29.97 -10.09 -4.13
N PRO A 118 30.94 -10.83 -3.54
CA PRO A 118 30.77 -12.22 -3.19
C PRO A 118 29.76 -12.44 -2.06
N VAL A 119 28.86 -13.42 -2.25
CA VAL A 119 27.87 -13.83 -1.25
C VAL A 119 28.56 -14.41 -0.02
N ARG A 120 28.19 -13.94 1.17
CA ARG A 120 28.71 -14.47 2.44
C ARG A 120 27.84 -15.62 2.94
N PRO A 121 28.37 -16.84 3.11
CA PRO A 121 27.56 -18.05 3.37
C PRO A 121 26.77 -18.03 4.68
N GLN A 122 27.21 -17.28 5.70
CA GLN A 122 26.55 -17.29 7.02
C GLN A 122 25.63 -16.12 7.27
N ARG A 123 26.02 -14.88 6.93
CA ARG A 123 25.22 -13.65 7.04
C ARG A 123 25.66 -12.69 5.97
N ASP A 124 24.78 -12.43 5.04
CA ASP A 124 24.98 -11.46 3.97
C ASP A 124 24.31 -10.14 4.32
N ALA A 125 25.11 -9.09 4.55
CA ALA A 125 24.62 -7.77 4.97
C ALA A 125 23.79 -7.11 3.87
N VAL A 126 24.10 -7.37 2.59
CA VAL A 126 23.35 -6.83 1.46
C VAL A 126 21.97 -7.49 1.39
N GLY A 127 21.90 -8.82 1.46
CA GLY A 127 20.63 -9.54 1.49
C GLY A 127 19.74 -9.13 2.67
N PHE A 128 20.34 -8.92 3.87
CA PHE A 128 19.63 -8.38 5.02
C PHE A 128 19.08 -6.96 4.74
N ALA A 129 19.95 -6.06 4.26
CA ALA A 129 19.58 -4.65 4.07
C ALA A 129 18.51 -4.47 2.99
N VAL A 130 18.59 -5.23 1.89
CA VAL A 130 17.60 -5.17 0.80
C VAL A 130 16.25 -5.70 1.27
N ALA A 131 16.21 -6.86 1.94
CA ALA A 131 14.96 -7.39 2.49
C ALA A 131 14.39 -6.50 3.60
N PHE A 132 15.22 -5.96 4.50
CA PHE A 132 14.79 -5.00 5.51
C PHE A 132 14.17 -3.76 4.87
N LYS A 133 14.89 -3.12 3.93
CA LYS A 133 14.43 -1.91 3.26
C LYS A 133 13.12 -2.14 2.49
N GLY A 134 13.02 -3.23 1.74
CA GLY A 134 11.81 -3.56 0.98
C GLY A 134 10.60 -3.74 1.91
N VAL A 135 10.69 -4.65 2.89
CA VAL A 135 9.61 -4.87 3.85
C VAL A 135 9.30 -3.62 4.68
N PHE A 136 10.29 -2.81 5.02
CA PHE A 136 10.09 -1.58 5.77
C PHE A 136 9.34 -0.52 4.95
N LEU A 137 9.69 -0.33 3.68
CA LEU A 137 9.04 0.65 2.81
C LEU A 137 7.58 0.26 2.54
N GLU A 138 7.35 -0.96 2.04
CA GLU A 138 5.99 -1.42 1.74
C GLU A 138 5.15 -1.58 3.02
N GLY A 139 5.76 -2.11 4.07
CA GLY A 139 5.11 -2.21 5.37
C GLY A 139 4.78 -0.86 6.02
N THR A 140 5.50 0.21 5.70
CA THR A 140 5.14 1.57 6.15
C THR A 140 3.82 2.02 5.53
N GLU A 141 3.56 1.72 4.24
CA GLU A 141 2.26 1.98 3.62
C GLU A 141 1.14 1.19 4.34
N VAL A 142 1.38 -0.07 4.67
CA VAL A 142 0.44 -0.89 5.47
C VAL A 142 0.20 -0.30 6.87
N VAL A 143 1.26 0.15 7.55
CA VAL A 143 1.13 0.79 8.88
C VAL A 143 0.27 2.06 8.79
N LEU A 144 0.48 2.89 7.77
CA LEU A 144 -0.34 4.09 7.54
C LEU A 144 -1.81 3.72 7.32
N ILE A 145 -2.09 2.69 6.52
CA ILE A 145 -3.46 2.18 6.29
C ILE A 145 -4.08 1.68 7.59
N VAL A 146 -3.36 0.83 8.35
CA VAL A 146 -3.83 0.25 9.62
C VAL A 146 -4.14 1.34 10.64
N ILE A 147 -3.21 2.27 10.85
CA ILE A 147 -3.39 3.36 11.83
C ILE A 147 -4.55 4.24 11.38
N SER A 148 -4.56 4.66 10.11
CA SER A 148 -5.56 5.59 9.61
C SER A 148 -6.97 5.00 9.63
N LEU A 149 -7.21 3.87 8.97
CA LEU A 149 -8.52 3.25 8.91
C LEU A 149 -8.94 2.65 10.26
N GLY A 150 -7.98 2.08 11.02
CA GLY A 150 -8.25 1.50 12.33
C GLY A 150 -8.56 2.56 13.38
N ALA A 151 -7.80 3.66 13.42
CA ALA A 151 -8.01 4.74 14.38
C ALA A 151 -9.34 5.45 14.17
N SER A 152 -9.68 5.77 12.91
CA SER A 152 -10.91 6.47 12.56
C SER A 152 -12.20 5.76 12.97
N GLN A 153 -12.17 4.43 13.02
CA GLN A 153 -13.31 3.62 13.45
C GLN A 153 -13.18 3.12 14.90
N GLY A 154 -12.11 3.52 15.62
CA GLY A 154 -11.81 2.99 16.95
C GLY A 154 -11.59 1.47 16.97
N ARG A 155 -11.11 0.90 15.85
CA ARG A 155 -10.97 -0.54 15.61
C ARG A 155 -9.56 -0.93 15.15
N LEU A 156 -8.53 -0.31 15.75
CA LEU A 156 -7.14 -0.55 15.39
C LEU A 156 -6.76 -2.03 15.38
N GLY A 157 -7.19 -2.78 16.42
CA GLY A 157 -6.93 -4.21 16.51
C GLY A 157 -7.54 -5.02 15.36
N LEU A 158 -8.74 -4.64 14.90
CA LEU A 158 -9.39 -5.28 13.75
C LEU A 158 -8.65 -4.97 12.43
N ALA A 159 -8.23 -3.72 12.24
CA ALA A 159 -7.43 -3.31 11.10
C ALA A 159 -6.06 -4.03 11.09
N ALA A 160 -5.37 -4.09 12.22
CA ALA A 160 -4.12 -4.82 12.35
C ALA A 160 -4.27 -6.32 12.06
N ALA A 161 -5.37 -6.94 12.54
CA ALA A 161 -5.67 -8.34 12.25
C ALA A 161 -5.94 -8.58 10.76
N ALA A 162 -6.64 -7.66 10.08
CA ALA A 162 -6.89 -7.74 8.64
C ALA A 162 -5.60 -7.63 7.83
N ALA A 163 -4.68 -6.72 8.20
CA ALA A 163 -3.37 -6.59 7.58
C ALA A 163 -2.49 -7.83 7.81
N ALA A 164 -2.49 -8.37 9.03
CA ALA A 164 -1.76 -9.61 9.35
C ALA A 164 -2.31 -10.81 8.57
N ALA A 165 -3.63 -10.91 8.41
CA ALA A 165 -4.26 -11.92 7.58
C ALA A 165 -3.87 -11.78 6.10
N ALA A 166 -3.80 -10.56 5.57
CA ALA A 166 -3.33 -10.29 4.21
C ALA A 166 -1.87 -10.74 4.03
N ALA A 167 -0.99 -10.38 4.97
CA ALA A 167 0.41 -10.80 4.94
C ALA A 167 0.53 -12.34 4.95
N LEU A 168 -0.22 -13.02 5.83
CA LEU A 168 -0.21 -14.47 5.91
C LEU A 168 -0.68 -15.12 4.60
N VAL A 169 -1.79 -14.63 4.03
CA VAL A 169 -2.33 -15.14 2.76
C VAL A 169 -1.32 -14.94 1.63
N VAL A 170 -0.72 -13.76 1.53
CA VAL A 170 0.28 -13.45 0.49
C VAL A 170 1.52 -14.33 0.64
N ILE A 171 2.03 -14.54 1.87
CA ILE A 171 3.16 -15.42 2.12
C ILE A 171 2.83 -16.87 1.72
N VAL A 172 1.67 -17.39 2.13
CA VAL A 172 1.26 -18.78 1.82
C VAL A 172 1.04 -18.95 0.32
N VAL A 173 0.29 -18.05 -0.30
CA VAL A 173 0.04 -18.08 -1.75
C VAL A 173 1.33 -17.88 -2.53
N GLY A 174 2.15 -16.92 -2.13
CA GLY A 174 3.44 -16.65 -2.78
C GLY A 174 4.43 -17.81 -2.67
N ALA A 175 4.45 -18.53 -1.54
CA ALA A 175 5.27 -19.74 -1.39
C ALA A 175 4.82 -20.89 -2.34
N ILE A 176 3.50 -20.96 -2.62
CA ILE A 176 2.92 -22.01 -3.48
C ILE A 176 3.00 -21.62 -4.96
N VAL A 177 2.83 -20.31 -5.28
CA VAL A 177 2.55 -19.81 -6.63
C VAL A 177 3.55 -18.73 -7.04
N ALA A 178 4.80 -18.80 -6.58
CA ALA A 178 5.84 -17.77 -6.80
C ALA A 178 5.97 -17.29 -8.26
N ARG A 179 5.59 -18.11 -9.26
CA ARG A 179 5.60 -17.77 -10.70
C ARG A 179 4.31 -17.11 -11.22
N GLN A 180 3.30 -16.87 -10.39
CA GLN A 180 1.99 -16.34 -10.83
C GLN A 180 1.58 -15.04 -10.11
N LEU A 181 2.47 -14.45 -9.29
CA LEU A 181 2.20 -13.19 -8.62
C LEU A 181 1.97 -12.04 -9.61
N SER A 182 2.57 -12.10 -10.80
CA SER A 182 2.37 -11.15 -11.90
C SER A 182 0.93 -11.02 -12.41
N LYS A 183 0.02 -11.93 -12.02
CA LYS A 183 -1.40 -11.90 -12.44
C LYS A 183 -2.30 -11.06 -11.53
N VAL A 184 -1.81 -10.53 -10.44
CA VAL A 184 -2.61 -9.66 -9.56
C VAL A 184 -2.90 -8.35 -10.28
N PRO A 185 -4.17 -7.93 -10.41
CA PRO A 185 -4.54 -6.68 -11.09
C PRO A 185 -4.23 -5.46 -10.21
N GLU A 186 -2.97 -5.30 -9.83
CA GLU A 186 -2.46 -4.30 -8.87
C GLU A 186 -2.94 -2.89 -9.22
N ASN A 187 -2.85 -2.49 -10.49
CA ASN A 187 -3.25 -1.14 -10.90
C ASN A 187 -4.74 -0.86 -10.65
N ALA A 188 -5.60 -1.87 -10.84
CA ALA A 188 -7.05 -1.74 -10.57
C ALA A 188 -7.31 -1.64 -9.07
N ILE A 189 -6.59 -2.42 -8.26
CA ILE A 189 -6.71 -2.38 -6.80
C ILE A 189 -6.19 -1.04 -6.28
N LYS A 190 -5.00 -0.58 -6.68
CA LYS A 190 -4.44 0.73 -6.29
C LYS A 190 -5.34 1.89 -6.74
N LEU A 191 -5.97 1.80 -7.92
CA LEU A 191 -6.95 2.80 -8.35
C LEU A 191 -8.16 2.82 -7.42
N THR A 192 -8.77 1.68 -7.14
CA THR A 192 -9.96 1.56 -6.30
C THR A 192 -9.68 2.01 -4.87
N VAL A 193 -8.61 1.51 -4.27
CA VAL A 193 -8.21 1.89 -2.91
C VAL A 193 -7.79 3.36 -2.86
N GLY A 194 -7.10 3.87 -3.87
CA GLY A 194 -6.74 5.28 -3.99
C GLY A 194 -7.96 6.21 -4.01
N VAL A 195 -9.02 5.83 -4.75
CA VAL A 195 -10.32 6.55 -4.71
C VAL A 195 -10.90 6.53 -3.30
N MET A 196 -10.93 5.37 -2.64
CA MET A 196 -11.48 5.24 -1.28
C MET A 196 -10.69 6.07 -0.27
N LEU A 197 -9.36 5.91 -0.23
CA LEU A 197 -8.50 6.62 0.71
C LEU A 197 -8.57 8.14 0.53
N SER A 198 -8.59 8.62 -0.72
CA SER A 198 -8.71 10.06 -1.01
C SER A 198 -10.07 10.61 -0.57
N SER A 199 -11.14 9.86 -0.78
CA SER A 199 -12.49 10.23 -0.35
C SER A 199 -12.60 10.29 1.17
N PHE A 200 -12.14 9.27 1.88
CA PHE A 200 -12.07 9.27 3.35
C PHE A 200 -11.18 10.39 3.87
N GLY A 201 -10.04 10.62 3.20
CA GLY A 201 -9.11 11.67 3.58
C GLY A 201 -9.75 13.05 3.58
N ILE A 202 -10.40 13.44 2.48
CA ILE A 202 -11.13 14.72 2.39
C ILE A 202 -12.27 14.78 3.40
N PHE A 203 -13.04 13.69 3.52
CA PHE A 203 -14.17 13.61 4.43
C PHE A 203 -13.75 13.94 5.86
N TRP A 204 -12.70 13.29 6.36
CA TRP A 204 -12.26 13.47 7.74
C TRP A 204 -11.46 14.73 8.00
N VAL A 205 -10.67 15.22 7.03
CA VAL A 205 -10.07 16.55 7.15
C VAL A 205 -11.19 17.61 7.30
N GLY A 206 -12.24 17.50 6.48
CA GLY A 206 -13.38 18.40 6.56
C GLY A 206 -14.07 18.34 7.93
N GLU A 207 -14.44 17.14 8.41
CA GLU A 207 -15.05 16.98 9.74
C GLU A 207 -14.16 17.53 10.86
N GLY A 208 -12.87 17.19 10.85
CA GLY A 208 -11.92 17.64 11.86
C GLY A 208 -11.68 19.15 11.86
N THR A 209 -11.91 19.82 10.73
CA THR A 209 -11.87 21.29 10.60
C THR A 209 -13.24 21.96 10.80
N GLY A 210 -14.28 21.20 11.19
CA GLY A 210 -15.61 21.72 11.49
C GLY A 210 -16.58 21.80 10.30
N VAL A 211 -16.25 21.17 9.17
CA VAL A 211 -17.19 21.07 8.03
C VAL A 211 -18.30 20.09 8.37
N HIS A 212 -19.55 20.53 8.21
CA HIS A 212 -20.73 19.70 8.34
C HIS A 212 -21.19 19.23 6.95
N TRP A 213 -20.95 17.97 6.64
CA TRP A 213 -21.29 17.41 5.33
C TRP A 213 -22.80 17.24 5.16
N PRO A 214 -23.41 17.68 4.03
CA PRO A 214 -24.81 17.42 3.73
C PRO A 214 -25.10 15.90 3.71
N GLY A 215 -26.03 15.43 4.53
CA GLY A 215 -26.34 14.01 4.64
C GLY A 215 -25.35 13.20 5.47
N ALA A 216 -24.50 13.87 6.27
CA ALA A 216 -23.51 13.25 7.16
C ALA A 216 -22.64 12.20 6.42
N ASP A 217 -22.50 10.99 6.97
CA ASP A 217 -21.64 9.93 6.40
C ASP A 217 -22.01 9.54 4.95
N ALA A 218 -23.27 9.76 4.52
CA ALA A 218 -23.69 9.48 3.15
C ALA A 218 -22.97 10.36 2.10
N PHE A 219 -22.44 11.52 2.51
CA PHE A 219 -21.65 12.38 1.63
C PHE A 219 -20.37 11.74 1.15
N LEU A 220 -19.87 10.76 1.88
CA LEU A 220 -18.73 9.96 1.46
C LEU A 220 -18.94 9.30 0.09
N LEU A 221 -20.17 8.85 -0.21
CA LEU A 221 -20.51 8.30 -1.53
C LEU A 221 -20.37 9.34 -2.64
N VAL A 222 -20.69 10.60 -2.34
CA VAL A 222 -20.50 11.71 -3.30
C VAL A 222 -19.01 11.91 -3.57
N LEU A 223 -18.17 11.90 -2.53
CA LEU A 223 -16.72 12.04 -2.69
C LEU A 223 -16.12 10.87 -3.48
N VAL A 224 -16.56 9.64 -3.21
CA VAL A 224 -16.16 8.45 -3.98
C VAL A 224 -16.55 8.61 -5.45
N ALA A 225 -17.78 9.04 -5.73
CA ALA A 225 -18.25 9.29 -7.10
C ALA A 225 -17.43 10.40 -7.79
N VAL A 226 -17.08 11.47 -7.09
CA VAL A 226 -16.22 12.54 -7.61
C VAL A 226 -14.84 12.03 -7.98
N PHE A 227 -14.15 11.32 -7.08
CA PHE A 227 -12.81 10.77 -7.38
C PHE A 227 -12.84 9.70 -8.47
N ALA A 228 -13.90 8.87 -8.52
CA ALA A 228 -14.09 7.89 -9.60
C ALA A 228 -14.32 8.60 -10.94
N ALA A 229 -15.17 9.63 -10.99
CA ALA A 229 -15.40 10.44 -12.18
C ALA A 229 -14.13 11.17 -12.64
N CYS A 230 -13.40 11.80 -11.70
CA CYS A 230 -12.10 12.40 -11.99
C CYS A 230 -11.13 11.38 -12.62
N SER A 231 -11.08 10.16 -12.08
CA SER A 231 -10.24 9.09 -12.62
C SER A 231 -10.69 8.65 -14.02
N ALA A 232 -12.00 8.51 -14.23
CA ALA A 232 -12.57 8.15 -15.53
C ALA A 232 -12.32 9.22 -16.61
N LEU A 233 -12.19 10.48 -16.24
CA LEU A 233 -11.90 11.59 -17.15
C LEU A 233 -10.38 11.78 -17.36
N ALA A 234 -9.61 11.68 -16.27
CA ALA A 234 -8.16 11.92 -16.29
C ALA A 234 -7.40 10.85 -17.10
N ILE A 235 -7.76 9.57 -16.97
CA ILE A 235 -7.07 8.48 -17.65
C ILE A 235 -7.15 8.60 -19.18
N PRO A 236 -8.33 8.77 -19.82
CA PRO A 236 -8.42 8.96 -21.27
C PRO A 236 -7.76 10.26 -21.75
N TRP A 237 -7.86 11.34 -20.94
CA TRP A 237 -7.20 12.61 -21.27
C TRP A 237 -5.69 12.47 -21.29
N LEU A 238 -5.12 11.84 -20.28
CA LEU A 238 -3.68 11.55 -20.23
C LEU A 238 -3.23 10.60 -21.35
N ARG A 239 -4.04 9.62 -21.75
CA ARG A 239 -3.71 8.72 -22.87
C ARG A 239 -3.48 9.45 -24.16
N ARG A 240 -4.21 10.54 -24.44
CA ARG A 240 -4.07 11.33 -25.68
C ARG A 240 -2.71 12.02 -25.78
N SER A 241 -2.07 12.30 -24.65
CA SER A 241 -0.75 12.92 -24.56
C SER A 241 0.38 11.90 -24.30
N SER A 242 0.08 10.60 -24.37
CA SER A 242 1.09 9.56 -24.13
C SER A 242 2.09 9.47 -25.28
N PRO A 243 3.40 9.39 -24.99
CA PRO A 243 4.44 9.23 -26.01
C PRO A 243 4.23 8.03 -26.95
N ALA A 244 3.60 6.96 -26.46
CA ALA A 244 3.27 5.78 -27.26
C ALA A 244 2.28 6.07 -28.41
N GLN A 245 1.43 7.12 -28.30
CA GLN A 245 0.51 7.53 -29.37
C GLN A 245 1.12 8.60 -30.29
N LEU A 246 2.03 9.41 -29.78
CA LEU A 246 2.71 10.45 -30.59
C LEU A 246 3.72 9.83 -31.56
N GLY A 247 4.30 8.67 -31.26
CA GLY A 247 5.18 7.92 -32.14
C GLY A 247 4.48 7.08 -33.24
N ALA A 248 3.15 6.91 -33.15
CA ALA A 248 2.36 6.16 -34.13
C ALA A 248 1.77 7.06 -35.25
N THR A 249 1.96 8.38 -35.14
CA THR A 249 1.45 9.40 -36.09
C THR A 249 2.54 10.08 -36.88
N THR A 250 3.80 9.66 -36.74
CA THR A 250 4.98 10.07 -37.55
C THR A 250 5.51 8.89 -38.34
#